data_cfb4916ad20d880db25471a329c54f8a
#
_entry.id   cfb4916ad20d880db25471a329c54f8a
#
_cell.length_a   1.000
_cell.length_b   1.000
_cell.length_c   1.000
_cell.angle_alpha   90.00
_cell.angle_beta   90.00
_cell.angle_gamma   90.00
#
_symmetry.space_group_name_H-M   'P 1'
#
loop_
_entity.id
_entity.type
_entity.pdbx_description
1 polymer ?
#
loop_
_entity_poly.entity_id
_entity_poly.type
_entity_poly.pdbx_seq_one_letter_code
_entity_poly.pdbx_strand_id
1 'polypeptide(L)'
;SFQLMTMQTSPHIAVTTNLAPNHLDVHKDYQEYVDAKANIFTHQTAGDIAVFNADNDDTVRQAAKAVGEVRWFSRKQRVNNGVFCENGVIYEAANGTVTPIMETKDVLLPGVHNIENYMAAFAAVRGMVSYETMREIAKTFGGVEHRIELIRTLDGVRWYNDSIASSPS
;
A
#
# COMPACT_ATOMS: atom_id res chain seq x y z
N SER A 1 1.83 7.64 13.21
CA SER A 1 2.30 6.66 14.19
C SER A 1 1.73 6.90 15.58
N PHE A 2 1.78 8.13 16.12
CA PHE A 2 1.27 8.39 17.48
C PHE A 2 -0.22 8.10 17.65
N GLN A 3 -1.06 8.21 16.65
CA GLN A 3 -2.46 7.77 16.71
C GLN A 3 -2.59 6.26 16.96
N LEU A 4 -1.61 5.48 16.55
CA LEU A 4 -1.60 4.02 16.71
C LEU A 4 -0.93 3.57 18.03
N MET A 5 -0.19 4.43 18.73
CA MET A 5 0.55 4.04 19.96
C MET A 5 -0.34 3.47 21.04
N THR A 6 -1.56 3.97 21.18
CA THR A 6 -2.53 3.55 22.19
C THR A 6 -3.64 2.65 21.64
N MET A 7 -3.51 2.23 20.38
CA MET A 7 -4.51 1.38 19.74
C MET A 7 -4.48 -0.04 20.34
N GLN A 8 -5.64 -0.49 20.79
CA GLN A 8 -5.82 -1.82 21.43
C GLN A 8 -6.69 -2.75 20.60
N THR A 9 -7.11 -2.32 19.42
CA THR A 9 -7.91 -3.12 18.49
C THR A 9 -7.35 -2.90 17.09
N SER A 10 -7.45 -3.89 16.23
CA SER A 10 -7.03 -3.80 14.82
C SER A 10 -8.24 -3.92 13.90
N PRO A 11 -8.24 -3.28 12.72
CA PRO A 11 -9.29 -3.47 11.73
C PRO A 11 -9.24 -4.88 11.15
N HIS A 12 -10.35 -5.32 10.58
CA HIS A 12 -10.43 -6.60 9.87
C HIS A 12 -9.41 -6.71 8.72
N ILE A 13 -9.16 -5.62 8.01
CA ILE A 13 -8.12 -5.55 6.99
C ILE A 13 -7.16 -4.42 7.36
N ALA A 14 -5.91 -4.78 7.61
CA ALA A 14 -4.83 -3.84 7.90
C ALA A 14 -3.83 -3.80 6.73
N VAL A 15 -3.38 -2.59 6.36
CA VAL A 15 -2.40 -2.41 5.28
C VAL A 15 -1.19 -1.64 5.80
N THR A 16 -0.01 -2.21 5.65
CA THR A 16 1.27 -1.56 5.94
C THR A 16 2.05 -1.37 4.65
N THR A 17 2.02 -0.15 4.11
CA THR A 17 2.59 0.15 2.80
C THR A 17 4.11 0.28 2.83
N ASN A 18 4.63 0.97 3.86
CA ASN A 18 6.07 1.20 4.00
C ASN A 18 6.42 1.56 5.44
N LEU A 19 7.60 1.15 5.87
CA LEU A 19 8.23 1.56 7.11
C LEU A 19 9.58 2.19 6.78
N ALA A 20 9.76 3.44 7.16
CA ALA A 20 11.00 4.19 7.01
C ALA A 20 11.14 5.14 8.19
N PRO A 21 12.36 5.49 8.61
CA PRO A 21 12.58 6.46 9.69
C PRO A 21 11.84 7.77 9.41
N ASN A 22 10.88 8.10 10.26
CA ASN A 22 10.10 9.33 10.22
C ASN A 22 9.58 9.64 11.64
N HIS A 23 9.31 10.92 11.94
CA HIS A 23 8.79 11.35 13.24
C HIS A 23 9.66 10.92 14.44
N LEU A 24 10.99 10.88 14.29
CA LEU A 24 11.93 10.54 15.35
C LEU A 24 12.09 11.65 16.40
N ASP A 25 11.48 12.79 16.16
CA ASP A 25 11.29 13.89 17.12
C ASP A 25 10.19 13.59 18.16
N VAL A 26 9.27 12.66 17.84
CA VAL A 26 8.13 12.26 18.69
C VAL A 26 8.37 10.92 19.35
N HIS A 27 9.01 9.97 18.65
CA HIS A 27 9.31 8.64 19.16
C HIS A 27 10.70 8.61 19.79
N LYS A 28 10.82 7.84 20.88
CA LYS A 28 12.10 7.64 21.58
C LYS A 28 13.18 7.09 20.63
N ASP A 29 12.80 6.18 19.75
CA ASP A 29 13.67 5.57 18.76
C ASP A 29 12.84 5.00 17.59
N TYR A 30 13.55 4.50 16.59
CA TYR A 30 12.91 3.89 15.41
C TYR A 30 12.11 2.64 15.75
N GLN A 31 12.52 1.87 16.76
CA GLN A 31 11.81 0.66 17.16
C GLN A 31 10.44 1.00 17.75
N GLU A 32 10.34 2.02 18.61
CA GLU A 32 9.07 2.50 19.14
C GLU A 32 8.12 2.97 18.01
N TYR A 33 8.65 3.67 17.01
CA TYR A 33 7.87 4.05 15.82
C TYR A 33 7.32 2.83 15.07
N VAL A 34 8.15 1.81 14.86
CA VAL A 34 7.75 0.56 14.19
C VAL A 34 6.71 -0.19 15.01
N ASP A 35 6.92 -0.32 16.33
CA ASP A 35 5.99 -1.02 17.22
C ASP A 35 4.65 -0.27 17.34
N ALA A 36 4.67 1.05 17.39
CA ALA A 36 3.44 1.84 17.34
C ALA A 36 2.64 1.59 16.05
N LYS A 37 3.32 1.51 14.92
CA LYS A 37 2.65 1.19 13.63
C LYS A 37 2.15 -0.25 13.58
N ALA A 38 2.82 -1.18 14.23
CA ALA A 38 2.43 -2.58 14.26
C ALA A 38 1.06 -2.79 14.95
N ASN A 39 0.63 -1.90 15.84
CA ASN A 39 -0.69 -1.99 16.48
C ASN A 39 -1.86 -2.02 15.48
N ILE A 40 -1.66 -1.58 14.23
CA ILE A 40 -2.69 -1.68 13.19
C ILE A 40 -3.09 -3.15 12.89
N PHE A 41 -2.21 -4.11 13.12
CA PHE A 41 -2.47 -5.53 12.83
C PHE A 41 -2.18 -6.48 14.00
N THR A 42 -1.45 -6.08 15.06
CA THR A 42 -1.05 -6.99 16.14
C THR A 42 -2.21 -7.47 17.04
N HIS A 43 -3.34 -6.76 16.98
CA HIS A 43 -4.57 -7.14 17.71
C HIS A 43 -5.58 -7.87 16.80
N GLN A 44 -5.18 -8.28 15.60
CA GLN A 44 -6.01 -9.08 14.71
C GLN A 44 -6.16 -10.52 15.21
N THR A 45 -7.19 -11.19 14.69
CA THR A 45 -7.50 -12.60 14.90
C THR A 45 -7.21 -13.43 13.66
N ALA A 46 -7.33 -14.75 13.74
CA ALA A 46 -7.10 -15.65 12.62
C ALA A 46 -8.05 -15.42 11.41
N GLY A 47 -9.19 -14.76 11.61
CA GLY A 47 -10.13 -14.41 10.53
C GLY A 47 -9.82 -13.09 9.81
N ASP A 48 -8.82 -12.34 10.28
CA ASP A 48 -8.47 -11.02 9.75
C ASP A 48 -7.37 -11.09 8.69
N ILE A 49 -7.12 -9.97 8.02
CA ILE A 49 -6.19 -9.88 6.88
C ILE A 49 -5.16 -8.77 7.15
N ALA A 50 -3.88 -9.09 6.98
CA ALA A 50 -2.80 -8.13 7.03
C ALA A 50 -2.06 -8.08 5.69
N VAL A 51 -1.98 -6.90 5.09
CA VAL A 51 -1.31 -6.65 3.80
C VAL A 51 0.02 -5.95 4.04
N PHE A 52 1.10 -6.50 3.49
CA PHE A 52 2.46 -5.99 3.66
C PHE A 52 3.18 -5.79 2.33
N ASN A 53 4.11 -4.85 2.33
CA ASN A 53 5.04 -4.62 1.22
C ASN A 53 6.20 -5.62 1.30
N ALA A 54 6.31 -6.53 0.33
CA ALA A 54 7.41 -7.48 0.26
C ALA A 54 8.74 -6.85 -0.21
N ASP A 55 8.72 -5.59 -0.65
CA ASP A 55 9.90 -4.85 -1.10
C ASP A 55 10.52 -3.99 0.01
N ASN A 56 9.97 -4.02 1.22
CA ASN A 56 10.46 -3.28 2.37
C ASN A 56 10.81 -4.24 3.52
N ASP A 57 12.09 -4.29 3.90
CA ASP A 57 12.60 -5.24 4.90
C ASP A 57 11.92 -5.13 6.26
N ASP A 58 11.55 -3.90 6.68
CA ASP A 58 10.88 -3.67 7.95
C ASP A 58 9.46 -4.24 7.94
N THR A 59 8.71 -4.04 6.86
CA THR A 59 7.36 -4.62 6.73
C THR A 59 7.43 -6.15 6.69
N VAL A 60 8.42 -6.72 6.00
CA VAL A 60 8.67 -8.17 5.97
C VAL A 60 8.94 -8.72 7.38
N ARG A 61 9.81 -8.04 8.15
CA ARG A 61 10.07 -8.44 9.55
C ARG A 61 8.80 -8.34 10.42
N GLN A 62 8.00 -7.31 10.24
CA GLN A 62 6.78 -7.11 11.01
C GLN A 62 5.67 -8.12 10.66
N ALA A 63 5.61 -8.61 9.44
CA ALA A 63 4.62 -9.60 9.02
C ALA A 63 4.67 -10.90 9.85
N ALA A 64 5.83 -11.25 10.43
CA ALA A 64 5.95 -12.39 11.34
C ALA A 64 5.11 -12.28 12.63
N LYS A 65 4.63 -11.06 12.97
CA LYS A 65 3.76 -10.81 14.13
C LYS A 65 2.26 -10.92 13.78
N ALA A 66 1.91 -11.02 12.49
CA ALA A 66 0.52 -11.12 12.07
C ALA A 66 -0.07 -12.49 12.42
N VAL A 67 -1.31 -12.49 12.93
CA VAL A 67 -2.05 -13.71 13.34
C VAL A 67 -2.99 -14.17 12.21
N GLY A 68 -3.54 -13.24 11.44
CA GLY A 68 -4.48 -13.50 10.37
C GLY A 68 -3.83 -13.89 9.04
N GLU A 69 -4.60 -13.84 7.96
CA GLU A 69 -4.10 -14.06 6.61
C GLU A 69 -3.10 -12.97 6.23
N VAL A 70 -1.86 -13.36 5.89
CA VAL A 70 -0.87 -12.44 5.34
C VAL A 70 -0.99 -12.40 3.82
N ARG A 71 -1.21 -11.20 3.28
CA ARG A 71 -1.15 -10.90 1.85
C ARG A 71 0.00 -9.96 1.57
N TRP A 72 0.65 -10.16 0.45
CA TRP A 72 1.80 -9.37 0.04
C TRP A 72 1.47 -8.48 -1.15
N PHE A 73 2.13 -7.35 -1.25
CA PHE A 73 2.27 -6.68 -2.53
C PHE A 73 3.75 -6.41 -2.82
N SER A 74 4.13 -6.45 -4.10
CA SER A 74 5.51 -6.24 -4.53
C SER A 74 5.57 -5.71 -5.95
N ARG A 75 6.42 -4.73 -6.16
CA ARG A 75 6.79 -4.24 -7.49
C ARG A 75 8.06 -4.91 -8.04
N LYS A 76 8.88 -5.50 -7.18
CA LYS A 76 10.23 -5.99 -7.52
C LYS A 76 10.30 -7.51 -7.68
N GLN A 77 9.35 -8.25 -7.11
CA GLN A 77 9.39 -9.71 -7.09
C GLN A 77 8.00 -10.32 -7.12
N ARG A 78 7.90 -11.57 -7.55
CA ARG A 78 6.67 -12.35 -7.46
C ARG A 78 6.36 -12.70 -6.00
N VAL A 79 5.08 -12.71 -5.66
CA VAL A 79 4.56 -13.19 -4.38
C VAL A 79 3.63 -14.38 -4.60
N ASN A 80 3.48 -15.24 -3.60
CA ASN A 80 2.64 -16.44 -3.70
C ASN A 80 1.20 -16.21 -3.24
N ASN A 81 0.96 -15.18 -2.40
CA ASN A 81 -0.35 -14.79 -1.88
C ASN A 81 -0.42 -13.26 -1.83
N GLY A 82 -1.06 -12.65 -2.81
CA GLY A 82 -1.18 -11.20 -2.89
C GLY A 82 -1.12 -10.65 -4.32
N VAL A 83 -0.51 -9.49 -4.50
CA VAL A 83 -0.46 -8.77 -5.77
C VAL A 83 0.97 -8.37 -6.11
N PHE A 84 1.40 -8.57 -7.34
CA PHE A 84 2.74 -8.18 -7.77
C PHE A 84 2.75 -7.57 -9.17
N CYS A 85 3.81 -6.85 -9.49
CA CYS A 85 4.04 -6.29 -10.82
C CYS A 85 5.19 -7.02 -11.51
N GLU A 86 4.96 -7.45 -12.74
CA GLU A 86 5.99 -8.04 -13.60
C GLU A 86 5.79 -7.59 -15.05
N ASN A 87 6.86 -7.15 -15.70
CA ASN A 87 6.87 -6.70 -17.11
C ASN A 87 5.76 -5.68 -17.43
N GLY A 88 5.49 -4.76 -16.50
CA GLY A 88 4.47 -3.73 -16.67
C GLY A 88 3.02 -4.20 -16.50
N VAL A 89 2.79 -5.40 -15.99
CA VAL A 89 1.46 -5.94 -15.70
C VAL A 89 1.34 -6.22 -14.21
N ILE A 90 0.20 -5.86 -13.63
CA ILE A 90 -0.17 -6.17 -12.24
C ILE A 90 -0.91 -7.51 -12.24
N TYR A 91 -0.47 -8.43 -11.40
CA TYR A 91 -1.03 -9.78 -11.24
C TYR A 91 -1.51 -9.99 -9.81
N GLU A 92 -2.56 -10.79 -9.66
CA GLU A 92 -2.90 -11.45 -8.40
C GLU A 92 -2.32 -12.85 -8.38
N ALA A 93 -1.75 -13.25 -7.24
CA ALA A 93 -1.35 -14.62 -6.95
C ALA A 93 -2.16 -15.14 -5.75
N ALA A 94 -2.86 -16.25 -5.95
CA ALA A 94 -3.64 -16.91 -4.92
C ALA A 94 -3.77 -18.39 -5.21
N ASN A 95 -3.60 -19.25 -4.19
CA ASN A 95 -3.81 -20.70 -4.28
C ASN A 95 -3.05 -21.36 -5.45
N GLY A 96 -1.83 -20.91 -5.72
CA GLY A 96 -1.01 -21.43 -6.82
C GLY A 96 -1.38 -20.93 -8.21
N THR A 97 -2.38 -20.06 -8.31
CA THR A 97 -2.82 -19.45 -9.58
C THR A 97 -2.34 -18.02 -9.66
N VAL A 98 -1.91 -17.59 -10.85
CA VAL A 98 -1.52 -16.21 -11.16
C VAL A 98 -2.46 -15.66 -12.22
N THR A 99 -3.15 -14.57 -11.91
CA THR A 99 -4.15 -13.95 -12.77
C THR A 99 -3.78 -12.50 -13.07
N PRO A 100 -3.73 -12.06 -14.34
CA PRO A 100 -3.47 -10.68 -14.68
C PRO A 100 -4.67 -9.80 -14.31
N ILE A 101 -4.38 -8.67 -13.64
CA ILE A 101 -5.39 -7.66 -13.31
C ILE A 101 -5.42 -6.58 -14.39
N MET A 102 -4.29 -5.86 -14.61
CA MET A 102 -4.20 -4.75 -15.58
C MET A 102 -2.75 -4.41 -15.93
N GLU A 103 -2.55 -3.64 -16.99
CA GLU A 103 -1.25 -3.05 -17.31
C GLU A 103 -1.01 -1.78 -16.49
N THR A 104 0.23 -1.56 -16.06
CA THR A 104 0.60 -0.37 -15.25
C THR A 104 0.45 0.94 -16.01
N LYS A 105 0.59 0.91 -17.36
CA LYS A 105 0.39 2.09 -18.22
C LYS A 105 -1.05 2.64 -18.20
N ASP A 106 -2.02 1.79 -17.81
CA ASP A 106 -3.43 2.15 -17.76
C ASP A 106 -3.82 2.82 -16.42
N VAL A 107 -2.90 2.89 -15.45
CA VAL A 107 -3.12 3.59 -14.18
C VAL A 107 -3.07 5.09 -14.43
N LEU A 108 -4.13 5.79 -14.02
CA LEU A 108 -4.25 7.24 -14.26
C LEU A 108 -3.25 8.06 -13.44
N LEU A 109 -3.04 7.70 -12.17
CA LEU A 109 -2.14 8.43 -11.29
C LEU A 109 -0.67 8.17 -11.66
N PRO A 110 0.12 9.21 -11.90
CA PRO A 110 1.53 9.07 -12.27
C PRO A 110 2.39 8.61 -11.08
N GLY A 111 3.52 7.98 -11.40
CA GLY A 111 4.55 7.62 -10.43
C GLY A 111 4.48 6.17 -9.95
N VAL A 112 5.66 5.60 -9.73
CA VAL A 112 5.81 4.19 -9.32
C VAL A 112 5.20 3.90 -7.94
N HIS A 113 5.21 4.88 -7.04
CA HIS A 113 4.59 4.77 -5.73
C HIS A 113 3.06 4.59 -5.82
N ASN A 114 2.41 5.16 -6.84
CA ASN A 114 0.99 4.94 -7.05
C ASN A 114 0.70 3.52 -7.56
N ILE A 115 1.57 2.93 -8.36
CA ILE A 115 1.46 1.50 -8.71
C ILE A 115 1.53 0.63 -7.43
N GLU A 116 2.45 0.94 -6.51
CA GLU A 116 2.56 0.24 -5.23
C GLU A 116 1.28 0.43 -4.37
N ASN A 117 0.74 1.66 -4.32
CA ASN A 117 -0.51 1.95 -3.62
C ASN A 117 -1.71 1.16 -4.20
N TYR A 118 -1.82 1.06 -5.53
CA TYR A 118 -2.87 0.24 -6.17
C TYR A 118 -2.69 -1.24 -5.87
N MET A 119 -1.46 -1.76 -5.93
CA MET A 119 -1.21 -3.16 -5.58
C MET A 119 -1.58 -3.46 -4.12
N ALA A 120 -1.27 -2.55 -3.19
CA ALA A 120 -1.67 -2.66 -1.79
C ALA A 120 -3.20 -2.67 -1.64
N ALA A 121 -3.90 -1.75 -2.33
CA ALA A 121 -5.36 -1.68 -2.34
C ALA A 121 -5.98 -2.94 -2.94
N PHE A 122 -5.49 -3.44 -4.08
CA PHE A 122 -5.98 -4.65 -4.71
C PHE A 122 -5.79 -5.89 -3.83
N ALA A 123 -4.63 -6.01 -3.17
CA ALA A 123 -4.39 -7.08 -2.20
C ALA A 123 -5.37 -7.01 -1.01
N ALA A 124 -5.70 -5.79 -0.55
CA ALA A 124 -6.64 -5.58 0.54
C ALA A 124 -8.07 -6.02 0.18
N VAL A 125 -8.55 -5.61 -1.00
CA VAL A 125 -9.94 -5.85 -1.44
C VAL A 125 -10.13 -7.15 -2.22
N ARG A 126 -9.09 -7.99 -2.31
CA ARG A 126 -9.14 -9.28 -3.02
C ARG A 126 -10.30 -10.14 -2.54
N GLY A 127 -11.12 -10.60 -3.49
CA GLY A 127 -12.30 -11.40 -3.21
C GLY A 127 -13.55 -10.60 -2.81
N MET A 128 -13.42 -9.28 -2.60
CA MET A 128 -14.54 -8.39 -2.27
C MET A 128 -15.08 -7.65 -3.48
N VAL A 129 -14.23 -7.35 -4.45
CA VAL A 129 -14.58 -6.64 -5.68
C VAL A 129 -14.04 -7.38 -6.91
N SER A 130 -14.66 -7.17 -8.05
CA SER A 130 -14.21 -7.77 -9.31
C SER A 130 -12.94 -7.09 -9.84
N TYR A 131 -12.18 -7.78 -10.69
CA TYR A 131 -11.04 -7.17 -11.39
C TYR A 131 -11.49 -6.02 -12.31
N GLU A 132 -12.71 -6.05 -12.82
CA GLU A 132 -13.27 -4.97 -13.62
C GLU A 132 -13.38 -3.69 -12.79
N THR A 133 -13.94 -3.78 -11.59
CA THR A 133 -14.01 -2.65 -10.64
C THR A 133 -12.62 -2.13 -10.27
N MET A 134 -11.65 -3.02 -10.01
CA MET A 134 -10.26 -2.62 -9.74
C MET A 134 -9.66 -1.81 -10.89
N ARG A 135 -9.86 -2.28 -12.14
CA ARG A 135 -9.37 -1.60 -13.36
C ARG A 135 -10.06 -0.25 -13.57
N GLU A 136 -11.37 -0.19 -13.39
CA GLU A 136 -12.12 1.04 -13.53
C GLU A 136 -11.63 2.11 -12.56
N ILE A 137 -11.49 1.78 -11.28
CA ILE A 137 -10.96 2.71 -10.28
C ILE A 137 -9.55 3.16 -10.63
N ALA A 138 -8.67 2.25 -11.04
CA ALA A 138 -7.30 2.62 -11.38
C ALA A 138 -7.20 3.54 -12.61
N LYS A 139 -8.14 3.43 -13.56
CA LYS A 139 -8.22 4.25 -14.76
C LYS A 139 -8.91 5.61 -14.57
N THR A 140 -9.73 5.75 -13.53
CA THR A 140 -10.61 6.92 -13.36
C THR A 140 -10.32 7.75 -12.11
N PHE A 141 -9.73 7.15 -11.08
CA PHE A 141 -9.43 7.86 -9.85
C PHE A 141 -8.31 8.88 -10.05
N GLY A 142 -8.67 10.16 -9.97
CA GLY A 142 -7.78 11.30 -10.22
C GLY A 142 -6.86 11.69 -9.05
N GLY A 143 -6.91 10.97 -7.93
CA GLY A 143 -6.13 11.28 -6.74
C GLY A 143 -6.91 12.00 -5.67
N VAL A 144 -6.20 12.48 -4.65
CA VAL A 144 -6.74 13.25 -3.54
C VAL A 144 -6.25 14.69 -3.68
N GLU A 145 -7.12 15.67 -3.39
CA GLU A 145 -6.75 17.08 -3.35
C GLU A 145 -5.47 17.30 -2.52
N HIS A 146 -4.63 18.21 -2.98
CA HIS A 146 -3.37 18.59 -2.34
C HIS A 146 -2.28 17.50 -2.30
N ARG A 147 -2.47 16.35 -2.99
CA ARG A 147 -1.48 15.26 -3.07
C ARG A 147 -1.13 14.98 -4.53
N ILE A 148 -0.01 15.57 -4.99
CA ILE A 148 0.44 15.53 -6.40
C ILE A 148 -0.74 15.88 -7.34
N GLU A 149 -1.56 16.79 -6.91
CA GLU A 149 -2.76 17.23 -7.62
C GLU A 149 -2.38 18.10 -8.80
N LEU A 150 -2.75 17.71 -10.02
CA LEU A 150 -2.53 18.53 -11.21
C LEU A 150 -3.48 19.73 -11.20
N ILE A 151 -2.97 20.93 -10.91
CA ILE A 151 -3.77 22.16 -10.87
C ILE A 151 -4.02 22.70 -12.26
N ARG A 152 -2.98 22.73 -13.11
CA ARG A 152 -3.09 23.21 -14.50
C ARG A 152 -1.90 22.81 -15.35
N THR A 153 -2.09 22.89 -16.67
CA THR A 153 -1.01 22.87 -17.64
C THR A 153 -0.99 24.22 -18.36
N LEU A 154 0.18 24.89 -18.39
CA LEU A 154 0.39 26.16 -19.06
C LEU A 154 1.67 26.06 -19.90
N ASP A 155 1.60 26.34 -21.19
CA ASP A 155 2.71 26.30 -22.15
C ASP A 155 3.50 24.96 -22.10
N GLY A 156 2.79 23.83 -21.93
CA GLY A 156 3.38 22.50 -21.81
C GLY A 156 3.97 22.17 -20.44
N VAL A 157 4.00 23.12 -19.51
CA VAL A 157 4.43 22.93 -18.11
C VAL A 157 3.25 22.52 -17.25
N ARG A 158 3.39 21.39 -16.54
CA ARG A 158 2.40 20.89 -15.60
C ARG A 158 2.69 21.40 -14.19
N TRP A 159 1.68 21.98 -13.55
CA TRP A 159 1.74 22.54 -12.21
C TRP A 159 0.99 21.63 -11.26
N TYR A 160 1.68 21.17 -10.21
CA TYR A 160 1.11 20.27 -9.21
C TYR A 160 1.07 20.93 -7.83
N ASN A 161 -0.01 20.65 -7.08
CA ASN A 161 -0.13 20.95 -5.67
C ASN A 161 0.16 19.68 -4.87
N ASP A 162 1.15 19.74 -3.98
CA ASP A 162 1.52 18.65 -3.08
C ASP A 162 1.72 19.19 -1.65
N SER A 163 0.83 20.08 -1.23
CA SER A 163 0.93 20.77 0.06
C SER A 163 0.75 19.88 1.29
N ILE A 164 0.24 18.64 1.10
CA ILE A 164 0.11 17.63 2.18
C ILE A 164 1.42 16.85 2.38
N ALA A 165 2.38 16.91 1.45
CA ALA A 165 3.65 16.21 1.61
C ALA A 165 4.37 16.67 2.88
N SER A 166 4.71 15.71 3.75
CA SER A 166 5.42 15.99 5.01
C SER A 166 6.94 15.98 4.86
N SER A 167 7.44 15.39 3.78
CA SER A 167 8.88 15.35 3.46
C SER A 167 9.07 15.10 1.96
N PRO A 168 10.16 15.61 1.36
CA PRO A 168 10.58 15.19 0.04
C PRO A 168 10.91 13.71 0.07
N SER A 169 10.31 12.90 -0.77
CA SER A 169 10.56 11.46 -0.92
C SER A 169 11.08 11.15 -2.31
#